data_d9ea53ffd2ea30762c75e0661239c775
#
_entry.id   d9ea53ffd2ea30762c75e0661239c775
#
_cell.length_a   1.000
_cell.length_b   1.000
_cell.length_c   1.000
_cell.angle_alpha   90.00
_cell.angle_beta   90.00
_cell.angle_gamma   90.00
#
_symmetry.space_group_name_H-M   'P 1'
#
loop_
_entity.id
_entity.type
_entity.pdbx_description
1 polymer ?
#
loop_
_entity_poly.entity_id
_entity_poly.type
_entity_poly.pdbx_seq_one_letter_code
_entity_poly.pdbx_strand_id
1 'polypeptide(L)'
;MATITDFNVSPYYDDFADSNNYHRVLFRPSYAVQARELTQAQTILQSQIERFGNNIFKEGAMVIPGQISINMEYEAVKLTSFSGTSTLSNLEGGTFTGQTSGVQAVVVNSVVTDGTDPNTLFVKYINSGSNNTTERFADGENITATISISGVNTSITCAVDTTATGSAAQIEAGIFYTRGFFVQNTAQTLILEKYADNPSYRIGPVSYTHLRAHETCTN
;
A
#
# COMPACT_ATOMS: atom_id res chain seq x y z
N MET A 1 14.35 -8.81 20.74
CA MET A 1 13.07 -8.96 21.49
C MET A 1 11.94 -8.67 20.54
N ALA A 2 11.16 -9.68 20.13
CA ALA A 2 10.13 -9.55 19.11
C ALA A 2 8.94 -8.66 19.51
N THR A 3 8.65 -8.52 20.77
CA THR A 3 7.57 -7.67 21.26
C THR A 3 8.07 -6.71 22.33
N ILE A 4 7.70 -5.43 22.18
CA ILE A 4 7.94 -4.40 23.20
C ILE A 4 6.87 -4.47 24.30
N THR A 5 5.77 -5.20 24.02
CA THR A 5 4.61 -5.31 24.91
C THR A 5 4.86 -6.37 25.97
N ASP A 6 4.72 -6.01 27.22
CA ASP A 6 4.75 -6.95 28.33
C ASP A 6 3.40 -7.67 28.43
N PHE A 7 3.41 -8.99 28.21
CA PHE A 7 2.23 -9.85 28.34
C PHE A 7 2.13 -10.52 29.72
N ASN A 8 3.08 -10.27 30.63
CA ASN A 8 2.99 -10.77 32.00
C ASN A 8 2.06 -9.92 32.86
N VAL A 9 0.93 -9.54 32.30
CA VAL A 9 -0.13 -8.73 32.92
C VAL A 9 -1.49 -9.37 32.72
N SER A 10 -2.44 -8.99 33.55
CA SER A 10 -3.83 -9.45 33.38
C SER A 10 -4.39 -9.06 32.01
N PRO A 11 -5.11 -9.93 31.31
CA PRO A 11 -5.54 -11.31 31.65
C PRO A 11 -4.58 -12.41 31.14
N TYR A 12 -3.45 -12.07 30.55
CA TYR A 12 -2.60 -13.00 29.78
C TYR A 12 -1.60 -13.76 30.65
N TYR A 13 -0.98 -13.08 31.61
CA TYR A 13 0.01 -13.63 32.55
C TYR A 13 1.10 -14.49 31.89
N ASP A 14 1.61 -14.06 30.75
CA ASP A 14 2.70 -14.72 30.04
C ASP A 14 4.02 -14.42 30.73
N ASP A 15 4.51 -15.36 31.49
CA ASP A 15 5.75 -15.28 32.25
C ASP A 15 6.97 -15.84 31.49
N PHE A 16 6.93 -15.80 30.16
CA PHE A 16 8.03 -16.23 29.32
C PHE A 16 9.31 -15.45 29.65
N ALA A 17 10.38 -16.18 29.93
CA ALA A 17 11.71 -15.64 30.09
C ALA A 17 12.73 -16.55 29.37
N ASP A 18 13.60 -15.93 28.57
CA ASP A 18 14.65 -16.66 27.83
C ASP A 18 15.59 -17.46 28.72
N SER A 19 15.82 -16.97 29.96
CA SER A 19 16.63 -17.66 30.94
C SER A 19 16.11 -19.01 31.40
N ASN A 20 14.81 -19.25 31.21
CA ASN A 20 14.19 -20.53 31.59
C ASN A 20 14.47 -21.64 30.56
N ASN A 21 14.91 -21.28 29.33
CA ASN A 21 15.22 -22.21 28.22
C ASN A 21 14.06 -23.16 27.87
N TYR A 22 12.83 -22.73 27.99
CA TYR A 22 11.66 -23.52 27.61
C TYR A 22 11.51 -23.55 26.08
N HIS A 23 11.36 -24.76 25.54
CA HIS A 23 11.20 -24.96 24.09
C HIS A 23 9.75 -25.23 23.68
N ARG A 24 8.91 -25.70 24.61
CA ARG A 24 7.48 -25.94 24.38
C ARG A 24 6.71 -26.01 25.69
N VAL A 25 5.42 -25.77 25.61
CA VAL A 25 4.43 -26.06 26.67
C VAL A 25 3.81 -27.42 26.39
N LEU A 26 3.73 -28.28 27.41
CA LEU A 26 3.10 -29.59 27.33
C LEU A 26 1.77 -29.56 28.07
N PHE A 27 0.69 -29.90 27.37
CA PHE A 27 -0.65 -29.99 27.95
C PHE A 27 -0.87 -31.38 28.53
N ARG A 28 -1.33 -31.44 29.76
CA ARG A 28 -1.67 -32.72 30.42
C ARG A 28 -3.12 -33.10 30.11
N PRO A 29 -3.39 -34.32 29.64
CA PRO A 29 -4.76 -34.81 29.46
C PRO A 29 -5.61 -34.66 30.73
N SER A 30 -6.88 -34.33 30.56
CA SER A 30 -7.87 -34.15 31.63
C SER A 30 -7.67 -32.93 32.55
N TYR A 31 -6.77 -32.00 32.20
CA TYR A 31 -6.63 -30.72 32.89
C TYR A 31 -7.07 -29.58 31.98
N ALA A 32 -7.70 -28.57 32.57
CA ALA A 32 -8.09 -27.35 31.81
C ALA A 32 -6.87 -26.58 31.35
N VAL A 33 -6.87 -26.17 30.08
CA VAL A 33 -5.83 -25.32 29.50
C VAL A 33 -6.08 -23.86 29.91
N GLN A 34 -5.05 -23.21 30.41
CA GLN A 34 -5.12 -21.78 30.79
C GLN A 34 -4.71 -20.90 29.60
N ALA A 35 -5.27 -19.69 29.54
CA ALA A 35 -4.94 -18.72 28.51
C ALA A 35 -3.42 -18.41 28.46
N ARG A 36 -2.76 -18.32 29.62
CA ARG A 36 -1.31 -18.07 29.71
C ARG A 36 -0.48 -19.15 29.03
N GLU A 37 -0.90 -20.41 29.10
CA GLU A 37 -0.16 -21.54 28.48
C GLU A 37 -0.21 -21.45 26.95
N LEU A 38 -1.35 -21.00 26.39
CA LEU A 38 -1.50 -20.76 24.96
C LEU A 38 -0.68 -19.55 24.51
N THR A 39 -0.72 -18.46 25.27
CA THR A 39 0.06 -17.25 24.99
C THR A 39 1.56 -17.55 25.06
N GLN A 40 2.00 -18.24 26.10
CA GLN A 40 3.41 -18.61 26.28
C GLN A 40 3.91 -19.54 25.16
N ALA A 41 3.10 -20.47 24.69
CA ALA A 41 3.46 -21.32 23.56
C ALA A 41 3.70 -20.51 22.28
N GLN A 42 2.88 -19.48 22.04
CA GLN A 42 3.08 -18.54 20.92
C GLN A 42 4.35 -17.68 21.12
N THR A 43 4.60 -17.17 22.31
CA THR A 43 5.79 -16.36 22.62
C THR A 43 7.07 -17.16 22.44
N ILE A 44 7.10 -18.43 22.90
CA ILE A 44 8.23 -19.34 22.69
C ILE A 44 8.52 -19.50 21.18
N LEU A 45 7.48 -19.80 20.39
CA LEU A 45 7.62 -19.98 18.93
C LEU A 45 8.10 -18.70 18.26
N GLN A 46 7.52 -17.55 18.62
CA GLN A 46 7.92 -16.26 18.07
C GLN A 46 9.37 -15.92 18.40
N SER A 47 9.83 -16.18 19.62
CA SER A 47 11.22 -15.99 20.03
C SER A 47 12.19 -16.86 19.22
N GLN A 48 11.81 -18.11 18.91
CA GLN A 48 12.63 -18.98 18.05
C GLN A 48 12.72 -18.48 16.61
N ILE A 49 11.58 -18.02 16.05
CA ILE A 49 11.53 -17.43 14.71
C ILE A 49 12.38 -16.16 14.64
N GLU A 50 12.28 -15.29 15.65
CA GLU A 50 13.10 -14.07 15.76
C GLU A 50 14.58 -14.41 15.76
N ARG A 51 15.02 -15.35 16.61
CA ARG A 51 16.42 -15.77 16.68
C ARG A 51 16.93 -16.35 15.38
N PHE A 52 16.12 -17.18 14.73
CA PHE A 52 16.43 -17.71 13.42
C PHE A 52 16.55 -16.60 12.38
N GLY A 53 15.56 -15.71 12.33
CA GLY A 53 15.51 -14.61 11.38
C GLY A 53 16.67 -13.62 11.56
N ASN A 54 17.01 -13.24 12.79
CA ASN A 54 18.10 -12.32 13.10
C ASN A 54 19.48 -12.85 12.69
N ASN A 55 19.64 -14.17 12.57
CA ASN A 55 20.89 -14.77 12.09
C ASN A 55 20.99 -14.85 10.56
N ILE A 56 19.87 -14.79 9.85
CA ILE A 56 19.81 -14.94 8.39
C ILE A 56 19.55 -13.60 7.71
N PHE A 57 18.64 -12.79 8.25
CA PHE A 57 18.17 -11.54 7.65
C PHE A 57 18.69 -10.34 8.44
N LYS A 58 19.00 -9.26 7.73
CA LYS A 58 19.18 -7.94 8.34
C LYS A 58 17.82 -7.29 8.52
N GLU A 59 17.73 -6.39 9.50
CA GLU A 59 16.55 -5.55 9.70
C GLU A 59 16.19 -4.80 8.41
N GLY A 60 14.93 -4.91 7.98
CA GLY A 60 14.45 -4.36 6.71
C GLY A 60 14.81 -5.16 5.46
N ALA A 61 15.39 -6.36 5.59
CA ALA A 61 15.70 -7.20 4.43
C ALA A 61 14.44 -7.65 3.71
N MET A 62 14.47 -7.62 2.38
CA MET A 62 13.44 -8.21 1.53
C MET A 62 13.58 -9.73 1.51
N VAL A 63 12.59 -10.43 2.03
CA VAL A 63 12.53 -11.90 2.03
C VAL A 63 11.86 -12.39 0.75
N ILE A 64 10.73 -11.79 0.40
CA ILE A 64 10.12 -11.90 -0.91
C ILE A 64 10.25 -10.53 -1.56
N PRO A 65 10.86 -10.43 -2.74
CA PRO A 65 11.12 -9.13 -3.36
C PRO A 65 9.85 -8.32 -3.56
N GLY A 66 9.80 -7.14 -2.96
CA GLY A 66 8.87 -6.07 -3.25
C GLY A 66 9.72 -4.91 -3.75
N GLN A 67 9.95 -4.85 -5.06
CA GLN A 67 10.84 -3.88 -5.66
C GLN A 67 10.40 -2.45 -5.33
N ILE A 68 11.35 -1.62 -4.90
CA ILE A 68 11.14 -0.18 -4.74
C ILE A 68 11.73 0.48 -5.98
N SER A 69 10.91 1.27 -6.66
CA SER A 69 11.32 2.05 -7.83
C SER A 69 10.94 3.51 -7.64
N ILE A 70 11.74 4.39 -8.21
CA ILE A 70 11.48 5.83 -8.24
C ILE A 70 11.36 6.23 -9.70
N ASN A 71 10.26 6.89 -10.03
CA ASN A 71 10.03 7.47 -11.34
C ASN A 71 10.00 9.00 -11.20
N MET A 72 10.96 9.67 -11.83
CA MET A 72 11.07 11.14 -11.82
C MET A 72 10.29 11.81 -12.96
N GLU A 73 9.79 11.02 -13.90
CA GLU A 73 9.00 11.48 -15.05
C GLU A 73 7.64 10.77 -15.05
N TYR A 74 6.97 10.78 -13.90
CA TYR A 74 5.67 10.13 -13.77
C TYR A 74 4.59 10.97 -14.47
N GLU A 75 3.88 10.39 -15.42
CA GLU A 75 2.93 11.09 -16.27
C GLU A 75 1.75 11.64 -15.49
N ALA A 76 1.49 12.92 -15.65
CA ALA A 76 0.41 13.65 -14.99
C ALA A 76 -0.46 14.37 -16.01
N VAL A 77 -1.76 14.46 -15.71
CA VAL A 77 -2.76 15.14 -16.54
C VAL A 77 -3.50 16.13 -15.65
N LYS A 78 -3.34 17.42 -15.94
CA LYS A 78 -4.08 18.50 -15.27
C LYS A 78 -5.47 18.59 -15.86
N LEU A 79 -6.47 18.76 -15.01
CA LEU A 79 -7.87 18.83 -15.44
C LEU A 79 -8.43 20.23 -15.22
N THR A 80 -9.06 20.79 -16.24
CA THR A 80 -9.89 21.98 -16.11
C THR A 80 -11.21 21.66 -15.40
N SER A 81 -11.82 20.52 -15.74
CA SER A 81 -13.07 20.06 -15.14
C SER A 81 -13.25 18.56 -15.30
N PHE A 82 -14.15 18.00 -14.49
CA PHE A 82 -14.61 16.62 -14.68
C PHE A 82 -16.10 16.52 -14.32
N SER A 83 -16.80 15.53 -14.91
CA SER A 83 -18.22 15.28 -14.74
C SER A 83 -18.51 13.79 -14.60
N GLY A 84 -19.71 13.45 -14.11
CA GLY A 84 -20.13 12.06 -13.87
C GLY A 84 -19.88 11.59 -12.42
N THR A 85 -19.04 12.28 -11.68
CA THR A 85 -18.81 12.06 -10.24
C THR A 85 -18.41 13.37 -9.57
N SER A 86 -18.62 13.47 -8.26
CA SER A 86 -18.15 14.61 -7.45
C SER A 86 -16.80 14.37 -6.77
N THR A 87 -16.32 13.14 -6.82
CA THR A 87 -15.11 12.72 -6.10
C THR A 87 -14.03 12.28 -7.08
N LEU A 88 -12.88 12.95 -7.05
CA LEU A 88 -11.79 12.72 -7.99
C LEU A 88 -11.20 11.29 -7.83
N SER A 89 -11.11 10.76 -6.62
CA SER A 89 -10.61 9.41 -6.38
C SER A 89 -11.45 8.29 -7.01
N ASN A 90 -12.70 8.55 -7.38
CA ASN A 90 -13.50 7.59 -8.14
C ASN A 90 -12.97 7.33 -9.57
N LEU A 91 -12.06 8.17 -10.05
CA LEU A 91 -11.43 8.01 -11.35
C LEU A 91 -10.26 7.03 -11.33
N GLU A 92 -9.75 6.71 -10.14
CA GLU A 92 -8.62 5.79 -9.98
C GLU A 92 -8.98 4.37 -10.43
N GLY A 93 -8.06 3.72 -11.13
CA GLY A 93 -8.28 2.43 -11.78
C GLY A 93 -9.07 2.50 -13.08
N GLY A 94 -9.65 3.64 -13.43
CA GLY A 94 -10.37 3.84 -14.69
C GLY A 94 -9.43 3.94 -15.90
N THR A 95 -9.85 3.35 -17.03
CA THR A 95 -9.16 3.50 -18.31
C THR A 95 -9.85 4.61 -19.11
N PHE A 96 -9.13 5.70 -19.32
CA PHE A 96 -9.60 6.85 -20.07
C PHE A 96 -9.09 6.83 -21.48
N THR A 97 -9.94 7.27 -22.41
CA THR A 97 -9.61 7.39 -23.83
C THR A 97 -9.76 8.85 -24.26
N GLY A 98 -8.73 9.40 -24.88
CA GLY A 98 -8.74 10.73 -25.48
C GLY A 98 -9.67 10.76 -26.69
N GLN A 99 -10.58 11.74 -26.74
CA GLN A 99 -11.55 11.85 -27.83
C GLN A 99 -10.93 12.33 -29.14
N THR A 100 -9.86 13.10 -29.07
CA THR A 100 -9.15 13.63 -30.23
C THR A 100 -7.92 12.79 -30.57
N SER A 101 -7.11 12.48 -29.56
CA SER A 101 -5.85 11.73 -29.75
C SER A 101 -6.07 10.24 -29.96
N GLY A 102 -7.14 9.66 -29.38
CA GLY A 102 -7.36 8.22 -29.30
C GLY A 102 -6.41 7.49 -28.34
N VAL A 103 -5.58 8.22 -27.62
CA VAL A 103 -4.66 7.68 -26.60
C VAL A 103 -5.44 7.09 -25.45
N GLN A 104 -4.94 5.99 -24.88
CA GLN A 104 -5.53 5.37 -23.70
C GLN A 104 -4.55 5.36 -22.54
N ALA A 105 -5.07 5.66 -21.34
CA ALA A 105 -4.31 5.63 -20.11
C ALA A 105 -5.15 5.13 -18.93
N VAL A 106 -4.51 4.44 -17.99
CA VAL A 106 -5.10 4.07 -16.71
C VAL A 106 -4.72 5.11 -15.66
N VAL A 107 -5.71 5.59 -14.92
CA VAL A 107 -5.48 6.47 -13.77
C VAL A 107 -4.97 5.64 -12.59
N VAL A 108 -3.78 5.93 -12.12
CA VAL A 108 -3.14 5.22 -11.00
C VAL A 108 -3.40 5.95 -9.67
N ASN A 109 -3.40 7.27 -9.71
CA ASN A 109 -3.60 8.10 -8.53
C ASN A 109 -4.23 9.44 -8.93
N SER A 110 -4.83 10.12 -7.98
CA SER A 110 -5.44 11.43 -8.19
C SER A 110 -5.12 12.37 -7.04
N VAL A 111 -4.91 13.65 -7.37
CA VAL A 111 -4.66 14.70 -6.39
C VAL A 111 -5.64 15.84 -6.61
N VAL A 112 -6.40 16.13 -5.57
CA VAL A 112 -7.41 17.20 -5.58
C VAL A 112 -6.71 18.55 -5.59
N THR A 113 -7.34 19.54 -6.25
CA THR A 113 -6.88 20.94 -6.26
C THR A 113 -6.68 21.46 -4.84
N ASP A 114 -5.64 22.25 -4.66
CA ASP A 114 -5.35 23.00 -3.42
C ASP A 114 -5.64 24.52 -3.57
N GLY A 115 -6.26 24.90 -4.68
CA GLY A 115 -6.59 26.29 -5.01
C GLY A 115 -5.52 26.98 -5.86
N THR A 116 -4.31 26.48 -5.88
CA THR A 116 -3.21 26.96 -6.74
C THR A 116 -3.03 25.99 -7.92
N ASP A 117 -2.95 24.70 -7.63
CA ASP A 117 -2.84 23.66 -8.61
C ASP A 117 -4.21 23.07 -8.94
N PRO A 118 -4.50 22.75 -10.22
CA PRO A 118 -5.75 22.11 -10.60
C PRO A 118 -5.84 20.67 -10.12
N ASN A 119 -7.02 20.05 -10.25
CA ASN A 119 -7.18 18.62 -10.11
C ASN A 119 -6.23 17.90 -11.08
N THR A 120 -5.47 16.94 -10.57
CA THR A 120 -4.44 16.24 -11.35
C THR A 120 -4.64 14.74 -11.26
N LEU A 121 -4.61 14.08 -12.41
CA LEU A 121 -4.59 12.62 -12.52
C LEU A 121 -3.17 12.18 -12.84
N PHE A 122 -2.68 11.19 -12.11
CA PHE A 122 -1.45 10.49 -12.43
C PHE A 122 -1.79 9.24 -13.21
N VAL A 123 -1.23 9.14 -14.41
CA VAL A 123 -1.67 8.14 -15.39
C VAL A 123 -0.52 7.28 -15.87
N LYS A 124 -0.88 6.08 -16.32
CA LYS A 124 0.00 5.22 -17.08
C LYS A 124 -0.60 5.01 -18.46
N TYR A 125 0.07 5.54 -19.48
CA TYR A 125 -0.34 5.33 -20.86
C TYR A 125 -0.18 3.86 -21.25
N ILE A 126 -1.19 3.29 -21.89
CA ILE A 126 -1.23 1.88 -22.27
C ILE A 126 -1.34 1.67 -23.78
N ASN A 127 -1.71 2.70 -24.50
CA ASN A 127 -1.86 2.66 -25.95
C ASN A 127 -1.51 4.03 -26.54
N SER A 128 -0.88 4.06 -27.70
CA SER A 128 -0.69 5.26 -28.51
C SER A 128 -1.98 5.65 -29.23
N GLY A 129 -2.05 6.87 -29.71
CA GLY A 129 -3.21 7.41 -30.41
C GLY A 129 -3.51 6.71 -31.74
N SER A 130 -4.62 7.10 -32.34
CA SER A 130 -5.12 6.53 -33.58
C SER A 130 -4.13 6.59 -34.78
N ASN A 131 -3.16 7.49 -34.68
CA ASN A 131 -2.08 7.67 -35.68
C ASN A 131 -0.82 6.83 -35.35
N ASN A 132 -0.81 6.07 -34.23
CA ASN A 132 0.32 5.30 -33.73
C ASN A 132 1.60 6.13 -33.44
N THR A 133 1.47 7.45 -33.30
CA THR A 133 2.58 8.37 -33.04
C THR A 133 2.34 9.27 -31.84
N THR A 134 1.09 9.52 -31.49
CA THR A 134 0.72 10.32 -30.32
C THR A 134 0.77 9.44 -29.07
N GLU A 135 1.61 9.77 -28.10
CA GLU A 135 1.85 8.96 -26.91
C GLU A 135 1.17 9.51 -25.66
N ARG A 136 0.72 10.76 -25.69
CA ARG A 136 0.06 11.47 -24.59
C ARG A 136 -1.26 12.06 -25.03
N PHE A 137 -2.11 12.37 -24.07
CA PHE A 137 -3.32 13.15 -24.34
C PHE A 137 -2.98 14.53 -24.91
N ALA A 138 -3.84 15.03 -25.77
CA ALA A 138 -3.68 16.38 -26.31
C ALA A 138 -4.19 17.42 -25.30
N ASP A 139 -3.51 18.55 -25.23
CA ASP A 139 -3.95 19.67 -24.40
C ASP A 139 -5.33 20.17 -24.90
N GLY A 140 -6.23 20.41 -23.96
CA GLY A 140 -7.59 20.88 -24.25
C GLY A 140 -8.57 19.81 -24.71
N GLU A 141 -8.16 18.53 -24.89
CA GLU A 141 -9.09 17.47 -25.28
C GLU A 141 -9.96 16.98 -24.12
N ASN A 142 -11.07 16.34 -24.45
CA ASN A 142 -11.85 15.58 -23.51
C ASN A 142 -11.38 14.12 -23.47
N ILE A 143 -11.22 13.58 -22.28
CA ILE A 143 -10.98 12.15 -22.04
C ILE A 143 -12.20 11.52 -21.38
N THR A 144 -12.56 10.32 -21.78
CA THR A 144 -13.77 9.64 -21.33
C THR A 144 -13.47 8.24 -20.83
N ALA A 145 -14.21 7.81 -19.82
CA ALA A 145 -14.20 6.46 -19.29
C ALA A 145 -15.59 6.04 -18.82
N THR A 146 -15.83 4.74 -18.78
CA THR A 146 -16.98 4.18 -18.06
C THR A 146 -16.46 3.45 -16.82
N ILE A 147 -16.82 3.93 -15.64
CA ILE A 147 -16.32 3.42 -14.36
C ILE A 147 -17.50 2.94 -13.52
N SER A 148 -17.33 1.80 -12.86
CA SER A 148 -18.34 1.30 -11.91
C SER A 148 -18.17 2.00 -10.57
N ILE A 149 -19.11 2.87 -10.23
CA ILE A 149 -19.16 3.58 -8.96
C ILE A 149 -20.32 2.99 -8.14
N SER A 150 -19.99 2.38 -7.00
CA SER A 150 -20.98 1.71 -6.13
C SER A 150 -21.87 0.69 -6.89
N GLY A 151 -21.27 -0.02 -7.86
CA GLY A 151 -21.98 -1.02 -8.66
C GLY A 151 -22.76 -0.47 -9.86
N VAL A 152 -22.73 0.84 -10.10
CA VAL A 152 -23.37 1.49 -11.25
C VAL A 152 -22.32 1.95 -12.26
N ASN A 153 -22.47 1.54 -13.50
CA ASN A 153 -21.60 1.98 -14.58
C ASN A 153 -21.91 3.44 -14.92
N THR A 154 -20.98 4.32 -14.64
CA THR A 154 -21.12 5.76 -14.86
C THR A 154 -20.15 6.21 -15.94
N SER A 155 -20.66 6.96 -16.91
CA SER A 155 -19.82 7.63 -17.89
C SER A 155 -19.21 8.88 -17.29
N ILE A 156 -17.90 8.97 -17.35
CA ILE A 156 -17.12 10.09 -16.82
C ILE A 156 -16.45 10.80 -18.00
N THR A 157 -16.50 12.12 -17.96
CA THR A 157 -15.80 12.97 -18.93
C THR A 157 -14.93 13.95 -18.14
N CYS A 158 -13.65 14.03 -18.49
CA CYS A 158 -12.72 15.00 -17.94
C CYS A 158 -12.17 15.87 -19.07
N ALA A 159 -12.10 17.17 -18.84
CA ALA A 159 -11.45 18.10 -19.77
C ALA A 159 -9.97 18.26 -19.35
N VAL A 160 -9.08 17.89 -20.22
CA VAL A 160 -7.64 18.04 -20.05
C VAL A 160 -7.28 19.52 -20.21
N ASP A 161 -6.52 20.07 -19.26
CA ASP A 161 -5.87 21.37 -19.41
C ASP A 161 -4.56 21.19 -20.16
N THR A 162 -3.63 20.49 -19.52
CA THR A 162 -2.34 20.15 -20.13
C THR A 162 -1.77 18.88 -19.51
N THR A 163 -0.86 18.23 -20.24
CA THR A 163 -0.08 17.12 -19.71
C THR A 163 1.18 17.65 -19.04
N ALA A 164 1.62 16.96 -17.98
CA ALA A 164 2.79 17.31 -17.18
C ALA A 164 3.49 16.04 -16.71
N THR A 165 4.65 16.20 -16.10
CA THR A 165 5.36 15.13 -15.41
C THR A 165 5.57 15.50 -13.95
N GLY A 166 5.42 14.52 -13.07
CA GLY A 166 5.73 14.61 -11.65
C GLY A 166 6.68 13.51 -11.24
N SER A 167 6.89 13.33 -9.95
CA SER A 167 7.72 12.26 -9.42
C SER A 167 6.93 11.34 -8.50
N ALA A 168 7.18 10.05 -8.62
CA ALA A 168 6.53 9.02 -7.83
C ALA A 168 7.52 7.98 -7.30
N ALA A 169 7.24 7.45 -6.12
CA ALA A 169 7.86 6.25 -5.60
C ALA A 169 6.84 5.12 -5.61
N GLN A 170 7.27 3.96 -6.05
CA GLN A 170 6.44 2.76 -6.12
C GLN A 170 7.09 1.65 -5.31
N ILE A 171 6.29 0.89 -4.61
CA ILE A 171 6.69 -0.35 -3.97
C ILE A 171 5.78 -1.47 -4.46
N GLU A 172 6.36 -2.59 -4.86
CA GLU A 172 5.61 -3.78 -5.22
C GLU A 172 5.25 -4.61 -3.99
N ALA A 173 4.29 -5.54 -4.15
CA ALA A 173 3.95 -6.46 -3.07
C ALA A 173 5.14 -7.36 -2.74
N GLY A 174 5.43 -7.51 -1.45
CA GLY A 174 6.55 -8.31 -0.99
C GLY A 174 6.46 -8.62 0.49
N ILE A 175 7.50 -9.30 1.03
CA ILE A 175 7.62 -9.59 2.45
C ILE A 175 8.96 -9.07 2.95
N PHE A 176 8.92 -8.29 4.01
CA PHE A 176 10.08 -7.71 4.67
C PHE A 176 10.26 -8.33 6.05
N TYR A 177 11.51 -8.59 6.42
CA TYR A 177 11.85 -8.99 7.77
C TYR A 177 12.07 -7.74 8.64
N THR A 178 11.28 -7.59 9.70
CA THR A 178 11.42 -6.47 10.64
C THR A 178 11.05 -6.89 12.05
N ARG A 179 11.90 -6.57 13.01
CA ARG A 179 11.73 -6.81 14.46
C ARG A 179 11.29 -8.24 14.80
N GLY A 180 11.84 -9.24 14.11
CA GLY A 180 11.50 -10.64 14.35
C GLY A 180 10.26 -11.14 13.61
N PHE A 181 9.63 -10.30 12.77
CA PHE A 181 8.42 -10.64 12.02
C PHE A 181 8.66 -10.58 10.52
N PHE A 182 7.94 -11.42 9.79
CA PHE A 182 7.82 -11.36 8.33
C PHE A 182 6.56 -10.57 7.99
N VAL A 183 6.74 -9.32 7.57
CA VAL A 183 5.64 -8.38 7.33
C VAL A 183 5.39 -8.27 5.84
N GLN A 184 4.16 -8.61 5.42
CA GLN A 184 3.73 -8.45 4.05
C GLN A 184 3.30 -7.00 3.79
N ASN A 185 3.79 -6.41 2.71
CA ASN A 185 3.28 -5.16 2.17
C ASN A 185 2.50 -5.41 0.88
N THR A 186 1.55 -4.55 0.58
CA THR A 186 0.86 -4.48 -0.71
C THR A 186 1.55 -3.50 -1.63
N ALA A 187 1.34 -3.65 -2.94
CA ALA A 187 1.82 -2.69 -3.91
C ALA A 187 1.19 -1.31 -3.68
N GLN A 188 2.01 -0.27 -3.68
CA GLN A 188 1.58 1.12 -3.47
C GLN A 188 2.38 2.07 -4.34
N THR A 189 1.73 3.16 -4.75
CA THR A 189 2.36 4.28 -5.46
C THR A 189 2.17 5.55 -4.63
N LEU A 190 3.27 6.23 -4.31
CA LEU A 190 3.27 7.50 -3.60
C LEU A 190 3.75 8.59 -4.54
N ILE A 191 2.93 9.59 -4.76
CA ILE A 191 3.32 10.80 -5.50
C ILE A 191 4.17 11.65 -4.57
N LEU A 192 5.37 12.01 -5.02
CA LEU A 192 6.33 12.78 -4.25
C LEU A 192 6.15 14.27 -4.50
N GLU A 193 6.21 14.65 -5.77
CA GLU A 193 5.96 16.01 -6.23
C GLU A 193 5.00 15.96 -7.41
N LYS A 194 4.04 16.88 -7.43
CA LYS A 194 2.99 16.90 -8.47
C LYS A 194 3.56 17.22 -9.85
N TYR A 195 4.51 18.15 -9.92
CA TYR A 195 4.99 18.73 -11.18
C TYR A 195 6.51 18.95 -11.20
N ALA A 196 7.25 18.30 -10.31
CA ALA A 196 8.70 18.42 -10.24
C ALA A 196 9.38 17.05 -10.27
N ASP A 197 10.56 17.03 -10.81
CA ASP A 197 11.44 15.87 -10.98
C ASP A 197 12.57 15.79 -9.95
N ASN A 198 12.61 16.72 -8.99
CA ASN A 198 13.71 16.84 -8.02
C ASN A 198 13.22 16.80 -6.55
N PRO A 199 12.54 15.71 -6.13
CA PRO A 199 12.06 15.58 -4.77
C PRO A 199 13.21 15.34 -3.79
N SER A 200 13.14 15.97 -2.61
CA SER A 200 14.11 15.80 -1.53
C SER A 200 13.45 15.10 -0.33
N TYR A 201 13.09 13.82 -0.47
CA TYR A 201 12.42 13.03 0.56
C TYR A 201 13.18 11.76 0.91
N ARG A 202 12.96 11.29 2.13
CA ARG A 202 13.33 9.94 2.56
C ARG A 202 12.06 9.08 2.60
N ILE A 203 12.02 8.06 1.75
CA ILE A 203 10.85 7.23 1.55
C ILE A 203 11.14 5.80 2.01
N GLY A 204 10.17 5.16 2.64
CA GLY A 204 10.29 3.76 3.02
C GLY A 204 9.03 3.27 3.71
N PRO A 205 8.82 1.95 3.75
CA PRO A 205 7.72 1.36 4.50
C PRO A 205 7.91 1.59 6.00
N VAL A 206 6.80 1.85 6.69
CA VAL A 206 6.75 1.97 8.16
C VAL A 206 5.93 0.81 8.70
N SER A 207 6.52 0.01 9.59
CA SER A 207 5.81 -1.10 10.23
C SER A 207 5.16 -0.64 11.54
N TYR A 208 3.89 -1.00 11.71
CA TYR A 208 3.15 -0.87 12.97
C TYR A 208 2.81 -2.27 13.49
N THR A 209 3.11 -2.54 14.76
CA THR A 209 2.70 -3.77 15.42
C THR A 209 1.36 -3.57 16.11
N HIS A 210 0.33 -4.31 15.68
CA HIS A 210 -0.97 -4.35 16.34
C HIS A 210 -1.19 -5.74 16.91
N LEU A 211 -1.58 -5.80 18.17
CA LEU A 211 -1.99 -7.02 18.84
C LEU A 211 -3.52 -7.02 18.95
N ARG A 212 -4.15 -8.09 18.49
CA ARG A 212 -5.59 -8.26 18.58
C ARG A 212 -5.91 -9.26 19.68
N ALA A 213 -6.59 -8.84 20.73
CA ALA A 213 -7.23 -9.73 21.68
C ALA A 213 -8.44 -10.39 20.99
N HIS A 214 -8.56 -11.71 21.12
CA HIS A 214 -9.76 -12.43 20.69
C HIS A 214 -10.75 -12.36 21.85
N GLU A 215 -11.80 -11.56 21.69
CA GLU A 215 -12.94 -11.60 22.58
C GLU A 215 -13.78 -12.84 22.21
N THR A 216 -13.83 -13.81 23.11
CA THR A 216 -14.82 -14.87 23.02
C THR A 216 -16.20 -14.25 23.22
N CYS A 217 -17.06 -14.30 22.19
CA CYS A 217 -18.47 -13.93 22.37
C CYS A 217 -19.05 -14.76 23.50
N THR A 218 -19.36 -14.14 24.60
CA THR A 218 -20.27 -14.68 25.57
C THR A 218 -21.68 -14.51 25.00
N ASN A 219 -22.32 -15.64 24.72
CA ASN A 219 -23.77 -15.69 24.44
C ASN A 219 -24.55 -15.25 25.67
#